data_270c3d0ff60b4266cfedc1f5c5c4cde4
#
_entry.id   270c3d0ff60b4266cfedc1f5c5c4cde4
#
_cell.length_a   1.000
_cell.length_b   1.000
_cell.length_c   1.000
_cell.angle_alpha   90.00
_cell.angle_beta   90.00
_cell.angle_gamma   90.00
#
_symmetry.space_group_name_H-M   'P 1'
#
loop_
_entity.id
_entity.type
_entity.pdbx_description
1 polymer ?
#
loop_
_entity_poly.entity_id
_entity_poly.type
_entity_poly.pdbx_seq_one_letter_code
_entity_poly.pdbx_strand_id
1 'polypeptide(L)'
;MPHARQPKPIRTLVLAGSFLACLGTVHELLNLRYLRCPPAKPPSVSVPVSVLVPARDEAHRIAPTIRSLLTQRGLTDVEILVLDDNSTDGTADVVRGVAPTDARLRVLTGTPPPAGALGKPHACAQLAAAARGAILVFVDADVVLSPDAVAAAVAVLRGPDPLDLVSPWPRQLATGFSGRLIQPLLAWSWLTTVPLRVAERSARPSMAVANGQFLVIEADALARVGGWQSVSGEVLDDIALARKIRAGGGRTGVADGSAIATCRMYDNGRELRDGYRKSLWAAFGSPLGAVAVAAALAVVYVLPPVAATTGSRIGAVGYLAAVLGRILSARWCGTTERGATIDVERGATIESERGAVIRSERGAMIDAVAHPLSVLTLLGLLTSSWAGRLRGSLQWKGRAL
;
A
#
# COMPACT_ATOMS: atom_id res chain seq x y z
N MET A 1 -22.67 -40.49 12.94
CA MET A 1 -21.56 -40.40 13.89
C MET A 1 -21.88 -39.28 14.86
N PRO A 2 -21.84 -39.46 16.20
CA PRO A 2 -22.10 -38.39 17.15
C PRO A 2 -20.98 -37.35 17.04
N HIS A 3 -21.37 -36.08 16.78
CA HIS A 3 -20.45 -34.96 16.75
C HIS A 3 -19.74 -34.87 18.13
N ALA A 4 -18.45 -35.14 18.15
CA ALA A 4 -17.65 -34.95 19.36
C ALA A 4 -17.80 -33.49 19.80
N ARG A 5 -18.41 -33.27 20.98
CA ARG A 5 -18.57 -31.92 21.55
C ARG A 5 -17.19 -31.34 21.80
N GLN A 6 -16.85 -30.26 21.11
CA GLN A 6 -15.63 -29.52 21.35
C GLN A 6 -15.54 -29.10 22.85
N PRO A 7 -14.35 -29.11 23.47
CA PRO A 7 -14.16 -28.62 24.83
C PRO A 7 -14.68 -27.19 24.99
N LYS A 8 -15.30 -26.86 26.14
CA LYS A 8 -15.88 -25.54 26.41
C LYS A 8 -14.97 -24.36 26.04
N PRO A 9 -13.63 -24.33 26.39
CA PRO A 9 -12.77 -23.21 26.07
C PRO A 9 -12.56 -23.02 24.56
N ILE A 10 -12.43 -24.10 23.79
CA ILE A 10 -12.30 -24.03 22.31
C ILE A 10 -13.57 -23.45 21.70
N ARG A 11 -14.74 -23.88 22.16
CA ARG A 11 -16.02 -23.36 21.68
C ARG A 11 -16.17 -21.85 21.94
N THR A 12 -15.71 -21.37 23.09
CA THR A 12 -15.70 -19.94 23.42
C THR A 12 -14.77 -19.16 22.48
N LEU A 13 -13.57 -19.66 22.20
CA LEU A 13 -12.65 -19.05 21.25
C LEU A 13 -13.19 -19.02 19.81
N VAL A 14 -13.84 -20.11 19.37
CA VAL A 14 -14.50 -20.14 18.04
C VAL A 14 -15.63 -19.11 17.97
N LEU A 15 -16.43 -18.98 19.03
CA LEU A 15 -17.50 -17.96 19.08
C LEU A 15 -16.91 -16.55 19.02
N ALA A 16 -15.93 -16.25 19.85
CA ALA A 16 -15.26 -14.94 19.87
C ALA A 16 -14.59 -14.61 18.52
N GLY A 17 -13.85 -15.56 17.96
CA GLY A 17 -13.20 -15.39 16.65
C GLY A 17 -14.21 -15.15 15.53
N SER A 18 -15.28 -15.95 15.48
CA SER A 18 -16.35 -15.79 14.46
C SER A 18 -17.08 -14.45 14.62
N PHE A 19 -17.38 -14.03 15.84
CA PHE A 19 -17.98 -12.73 16.11
C PHE A 19 -17.07 -11.59 15.64
N LEU A 20 -15.78 -11.63 15.96
CA LEU A 20 -14.81 -10.62 15.53
C LEU A 20 -14.63 -10.61 14.00
N ALA A 21 -14.65 -11.76 13.34
CA ALA A 21 -14.62 -11.83 11.88
C ALA A 21 -15.85 -11.15 11.25
N CYS A 22 -17.05 -11.40 11.78
CA CYS A 22 -18.27 -10.71 11.35
C CYS A 22 -18.19 -9.20 11.59
N LEU A 23 -17.73 -8.79 12.78
CA LEU A 23 -17.55 -7.37 13.12
C LEU A 23 -16.56 -6.69 12.19
N GLY A 24 -15.41 -7.33 11.89
CA GLY A 24 -14.42 -6.84 10.95
C GLY A 24 -14.98 -6.64 9.55
N THR A 25 -15.80 -7.59 9.05
CA THR A 25 -16.45 -7.47 7.75
C THR A 25 -17.49 -6.33 7.71
N VAL A 26 -18.26 -6.16 8.77
CA VAL A 26 -19.20 -5.02 8.87
C VAL A 26 -18.45 -3.70 8.93
N HIS A 27 -17.37 -3.63 9.70
CA HIS A 27 -16.51 -2.45 9.79
C HIS A 27 -15.87 -2.12 8.45
N GLU A 28 -15.42 -3.12 7.70
CA GLU A 28 -14.92 -2.96 6.34
C GLU A 28 -15.95 -2.36 5.40
N LEU A 29 -17.20 -2.87 5.42
CA LEU A 29 -18.30 -2.31 4.63
C LEU A 29 -18.55 -0.82 4.95
N LEU A 30 -18.46 -0.44 6.22
CA LEU A 30 -18.58 0.96 6.63
C LEU A 30 -17.39 1.78 6.11
N ASN A 31 -16.16 1.27 6.21
CA ASN A 31 -14.98 1.95 5.69
C ASN A 31 -15.05 2.14 4.18
N LEU A 32 -15.46 1.10 3.42
CA LEU A 32 -15.62 1.18 1.97
C LEU A 32 -16.65 2.24 1.54
N ARG A 33 -17.68 2.48 2.35
CA ARG A 33 -18.66 3.54 2.10
C ARG A 33 -18.08 4.94 2.27
N TYR A 34 -17.08 5.11 3.13
CA TYR A 34 -16.47 6.39 3.49
C TYR A 34 -15.09 6.60 2.90
N LEU A 35 -14.52 5.59 2.24
CA LEU A 35 -13.22 5.71 1.59
C LEU A 35 -13.29 6.77 0.49
N ARG A 36 -12.35 7.70 0.51
CA ARG A 36 -12.26 8.76 -0.50
C ARG A 36 -11.98 8.15 -1.86
N CYS A 37 -12.65 8.66 -2.89
CA CYS A 37 -12.44 8.23 -4.27
C CYS A 37 -12.00 9.45 -5.08
N PRO A 38 -10.85 9.39 -5.78
CA PRO A 38 -10.43 10.43 -6.70
C PRO A 38 -11.47 10.61 -7.82
N PRO A 39 -11.79 11.85 -8.22
CA PRO A 39 -12.77 12.11 -9.27
C PRO A 39 -12.25 11.65 -10.63
N ALA A 40 -13.12 11.05 -11.45
CA ALA A 40 -12.78 10.60 -12.80
C ALA A 40 -12.46 11.76 -13.77
N LYS A 41 -13.00 12.96 -13.50
CA LYS A 41 -12.72 14.20 -14.23
C LYS A 41 -12.28 15.25 -13.20
N PRO A 42 -11.00 15.28 -12.84
CA PRO A 42 -10.50 16.24 -11.87
C PRO A 42 -10.45 17.66 -12.44
N PRO A 43 -10.59 18.68 -11.59
CA PRO A 43 -10.31 20.05 -11.99
C PRO A 43 -8.81 20.21 -12.26
N SER A 44 -8.46 21.21 -13.10
CA SER A 44 -7.07 21.56 -13.34
C SER A 44 -6.42 22.13 -12.07
N VAL A 45 -5.16 21.77 -11.86
CA VAL A 45 -4.33 22.22 -10.74
C VAL A 45 -3.52 23.42 -11.19
N SER A 46 -3.77 24.58 -10.58
CA SER A 46 -3.13 25.86 -10.93
C SER A 46 -1.88 26.18 -10.14
N VAL A 47 -1.60 25.42 -9.08
CA VAL A 47 -0.39 25.60 -8.26
C VAL A 47 0.74 24.71 -8.78
N PRO A 48 2.02 25.09 -8.55
CA PRO A 48 3.15 24.26 -8.92
C PRO A 48 3.14 22.92 -8.21
N VAL A 49 3.43 21.84 -8.96
CA VAL A 49 3.49 20.47 -8.49
C VAL A 49 4.86 19.89 -8.75
N SER A 50 5.51 19.29 -7.75
CA SER A 50 6.71 18.50 -7.93
C SER A 50 6.39 17.01 -7.76
N VAL A 51 6.60 16.22 -8.82
CA VAL A 51 6.52 14.75 -8.76
C VAL A 51 7.89 14.20 -8.47
N LEU A 52 8.02 13.42 -7.41
CA LEU A 52 9.28 13.05 -6.75
C LEU A 52 9.41 11.52 -6.72
N VAL A 53 10.43 10.98 -7.38
CA VAL A 53 10.64 9.53 -7.52
C VAL A 53 11.99 9.15 -6.92
N PRO A 54 12.02 8.55 -5.73
CA PRO A 54 13.25 7.93 -5.20
C PRO A 54 13.49 6.60 -5.92
N ALA A 55 14.67 6.41 -6.50
CA ALA A 55 15.01 5.20 -7.24
C ALA A 55 16.36 4.62 -6.80
N ARG A 56 16.41 3.30 -6.59
CA ARG A 56 17.63 2.55 -6.35
C ARG A 56 17.52 1.15 -6.93
N ASP A 57 18.41 0.83 -7.89
CA ASP A 57 18.43 -0.47 -8.57
C ASP A 57 17.04 -0.87 -9.12
N GLU A 58 16.46 0.01 -9.97
CA GLU A 58 15.12 -0.12 -10.58
C GLU A 58 15.15 -0.08 -12.11
N ALA A 59 16.32 -0.29 -12.75
CA ALA A 59 16.47 -0.18 -14.21
C ALA A 59 15.45 -1.03 -14.98
N HIS A 60 15.11 -2.21 -14.46
CA HIS A 60 14.19 -3.16 -15.10
C HIS A 60 12.71 -2.76 -15.06
N ARG A 61 12.31 -1.80 -14.18
CA ARG A 61 10.89 -1.47 -13.98
C ARG A 61 10.55 0.03 -14.00
N ILE A 62 11.54 0.94 -13.91
CA ILE A 62 11.26 2.38 -13.76
C ILE A 62 10.73 3.06 -15.03
N ALA A 63 11.06 2.57 -16.23
CA ALA A 63 10.69 3.24 -17.48
C ALA A 63 9.17 3.45 -17.68
N PRO A 64 8.28 2.47 -17.40
CA PRO A 64 6.83 2.67 -17.45
C PRO A 64 6.35 3.75 -16.47
N THR A 65 6.91 3.82 -15.26
CA THR A 65 6.62 4.86 -14.27
C THR A 65 6.91 6.24 -14.86
N ILE A 66 8.13 6.47 -15.36
CA ILE A 66 8.52 7.78 -15.91
C ILE A 66 7.65 8.17 -17.11
N ARG A 67 7.34 7.25 -18.04
CA ARG A 67 6.43 7.51 -19.16
C ARG A 67 5.05 7.95 -18.64
N SER A 68 4.52 7.30 -17.64
CA SER A 68 3.21 7.65 -17.05
C SER A 68 3.22 9.03 -16.40
N LEU A 69 4.33 9.45 -15.80
CA LEU A 69 4.47 10.78 -15.20
C LEU A 69 4.54 11.88 -16.26
N LEU A 70 5.21 11.63 -17.38
CA LEU A 70 5.32 12.57 -18.49
C LEU A 70 3.98 12.80 -19.24
N THR A 71 3.05 11.85 -19.10
CA THR A 71 1.71 11.95 -19.72
C THR A 71 0.66 12.57 -18.80
N GLN A 72 1.03 13.04 -17.60
CA GLN A 72 0.09 13.67 -16.67
C GLN A 72 -0.56 14.92 -17.28
N ARG A 73 -1.87 15.04 -17.05
CA ARG A 73 -2.72 16.13 -17.57
C ARG A 73 -3.34 16.93 -16.43
N GLY A 74 -3.89 18.11 -16.76
CA GLY A 74 -4.55 18.96 -15.78
C GLY A 74 -3.61 19.64 -14.79
N LEU A 75 -2.30 19.71 -15.09
CA LEU A 75 -1.29 20.38 -14.29
C LEU A 75 -0.73 21.57 -15.09
N THR A 76 -0.80 22.79 -14.56
CA THR A 76 -0.32 23.98 -15.29
C THR A 76 1.18 24.21 -15.14
N ASP A 77 1.75 23.84 -14.00
CA ASP A 77 3.19 23.88 -13.72
C ASP A 77 3.59 22.59 -12.99
N VAL A 78 4.40 21.76 -13.66
CA VAL A 78 4.84 20.46 -13.15
C VAL A 78 6.31 20.24 -13.44
N GLU A 79 7.06 19.79 -12.42
CA GLU A 79 8.39 19.21 -12.57
C GLU A 79 8.39 17.74 -12.11
N ILE A 80 9.26 16.94 -12.69
CA ILE A 80 9.46 15.54 -12.34
C ILE A 80 10.91 15.37 -11.93
N LEU A 81 11.16 15.08 -10.65
CA LEU A 81 12.50 14.86 -10.10
C LEU A 81 12.66 13.38 -9.80
N VAL A 82 13.64 12.75 -10.41
CA VAL A 82 14.04 11.38 -10.10
C VAL A 82 15.38 11.42 -9.39
N LEU A 83 15.47 10.90 -8.20
CA LEU A 83 16.73 10.81 -7.48
C LEU A 83 17.26 9.38 -7.55
N ASP A 84 18.36 9.22 -8.23
CA ASP A 84 19.12 7.97 -8.25
C ASP A 84 19.95 7.84 -6.96
N ASP A 85 19.50 6.96 -6.06
CA ASP A 85 20.15 6.70 -4.77
C ASP A 85 21.34 5.74 -4.93
N ASN A 86 22.32 6.14 -5.75
CA ASN A 86 23.53 5.38 -6.03
C ASN A 86 23.26 3.97 -6.56
N SER A 87 22.43 3.85 -7.60
CA SER A 87 22.16 2.59 -8.30
C SER A 87 23.40 2.05 -9.00
N THR A 88 23.48 0.73 -9.12
CA THR A 88 24.57 0.01 -9.78
C THR A 88 24.14 -0.69 -11.08
N ASP A 89 22.84 -0.63 -11.41
CA ASP A 89 22.22 -1.35 -12.52
C ASP A 89 21.91 -0.48 -13.76
N GLY A 90 22.31 0.81 -13.77
CA GLY A 90 22.04 1.74 -14.86
C GLY A 90 20.66 2.43 -14.77
N THR A 91 20.01 2.43 -13.62
CA THR A 91 18.69 3.09 -13.39
C THR A 91 18.66 4.52 -13.91
N ALA A 92 19.66 5.35 -13.58
CA ALA A 92 19.73 6.75 -14.02
C ALA A 92 19.75 6.90 -15.55
N ASP A 93 20.48 6.03 -16.25
CA ASP A 93 20.59 6.08 -17.70
C ASP A 93 19.28 5.65 -18.38
N VAL A 94 18.60 4.65 -17.82
CA VAL A 94 17.24 4.27 -18.26
C VAL A 94 16.30 5.47 -18.15
N VAL A 95 16.31 6.19 -17.02
CA VAL A 95 15.44 7.38 -16.82
C VAL A 95 15.76 8.48 -17.84
N ARG A 96 17.04 8.82 -18.02
CA ARG A 96 17.47 9.84 -19.02
C ARG A 96 17.09 9.44 -20.44
N GLY A 97 17.13 8.14 -20.76
CA GLY A 97 16.78 7.62 -22.07
C GLY A 97 15.28 7.66 -22.39
N VAL A 98 14.38 7.77 -21.39
CA VAL A 98 12.91 7.81 -21.61
C VAL A 98 12.48 9.10 -22.31
N ALA A 99 13.01 10.26 -21.93
CA ALA A 99 12.66 11.56 -22.50
C ALA A 99 13.85 12.54 -22.39
N PRO A 100 14.86 12.38 -23.22
CA PRO A 100 16.11 13.11 -23.08
C PRO A 100 15.99 14.63 -23.30
N THR A 101 14.91 15.09 -23.92
CA THR A 101 14.67 16.51 -24.23
C THR A 101 13.51 17.14 -23.44
N ASP A 102 12.82 16.40 -22.59
CA ASP A 102 11.72 16.95 -21.79
C ASP A 102 12.26 17.74 -20.60
N ALA A 103 12.14 19.06 -20.66
CA ALA A 103 12.65 19.98 -19.64
C ALA A 103 11.98 19.79 -18.25
N ARG A 104 10.84 19.11 -18.17
CA ARG A 104 10.17 18.81 -16.91
C ARG A 104 10.87 17.72 -16.11
N LEU A 105 11.61 16.81 -16.80
CA LEU A 105 12.29 15.67 -16.19
C LEU A 105 13.73 16.03 -15.81
N ARG A 106 14.04 15.88 -14.53
CA ARG A 106 15.41 16.07 -14.00
C ARG A 106 15.84 14.84 -13.22
N VAL A 107 17.01 14.33 -13.52
CA VAL A 107 17.64 13.21 -12.80
C VAL A 107 18.70 13.77 -11.86
N LEU A 108 18.54 13.53 -10.58
CA LEU A 108 19.44 13.92 -9.51
C LEU A 108 20.27 12.72 -9.05
N THR A 109 21.51 12.94 -8.70
CA THR A 109 22.36 11.92 -8.05
C THR A 109 22.26 12.11 -6.55
N GLY A 110 21.86 11.08 -5.83
CA GLY A 110 21.72 11.10 -4.39
C GLY A 110 23.06 11.02 -3.65
N THR A 111 23.12 11.62 -2.47
CA THR A 111 24.20 11.40 -1.52
C THR A 111 23.90 10.18 -0.64
N PRO A 112 24.93 9.45 -0.16
CA PRO A 112 24.72 8.36 0.78
C PRO A 112 24.01 8.82 2.06
N PRO A 113 23.13 7.97 2.65
CA PRO A 113 22.46 8.33 3.90
C PRO A 113 23.50 8.45 5.04
N PRO A 114 23.33 9.43 5.95
CA PRO A 114 24.14 9.54 7.14
C PRO A 114 23.92 8.34 8.07
N ALA A 115 24.84 8.15 9.03
CA ALA A 115 24.72 7.05 9.98
C ALA A 115 23.37 7.06 10.72
N GLY A 116 22.71 5.90 10.75
CA GLY A 116 21.39 5.73 11.37
C GLY A 116 20.20 6.14 10.48
N ALA A 117 20.42 6.72 9.31
CA ALA A 117 19.34 7.01 8.35
C ALA A 117 19.16 5.88 7.33
N LEU A 118 17.91 5.63 6.94
CA LEU A 118 17.57 4.70 5.88
C LEU A 118 17.60 5.37 4.50
N GLY A 119 17.88 4.58 3.45
CA GLY A 119 18.06 5.10 2.10
C GLY A 119 16.83 5.80 1.54
N LYS A 120 15.64 5.19 1.62
CA LYS A 120 14.43 5.77 1.03
C LYS A 120 14.03 7.11 1.68
N PRO A 121 13.90 7.23 3.02
CA PRO A 121 13.61 8.53 3.64
C PRO A 121 14.67 9.60 3.33
N HIS A 122 15.95 9.22 3.25
CA HIS A 122 17.02 10.15 2.90
C HIS A 122 16.92 10.61 1.44
N ALA A 123 16.60 9.72 0.51
CA ALA A 123 16.34 10.08 -0.90
C ALA A 123 15.12 11.00 -1.03
N CYS A 124 14.03 10.70 -0.31
CA CYS A 124 12.84 11.55 -0.27
C CYS A 124 13.14 12.94 0.32
N ALA A 125 14.03 13.03 1.33
CA ALA A 125 14.46 14.30 1.90
C ALA A 125 15.22 15.17 0.89
N GLN A 126 16.14 14.56 0.12
CA GLN A 126 16.89 15.26 -0.93
C GLN A 126 15.96 15.71 -2.07
N LEU A 127 15.01 14.87 -2.47
CA LEU A 127 13.98 15.23 -3.45
C LEU A 127 13.13 16.42 -2.98
N ALA A 128 12.64 16.37 -1.74
CA ALA A 128 11.86 17.49 -1.18
C ALA A 128 12.64 18.79 -1.11
N ALA A 129 13.94 18.73 -0.80
CA ALA A 129 14.81 19.92 -0.77
C ALA A 129 15.07 20.51 -2.16
N ALA A 130 15.03 19.71 -3.22
CA ALA A 130 15.22 20.13 -4.61
C ALA A 130 13.92 20.56 -5.30
N ALA A 131 12.77 20.26 -4.70
CA ALA A 131 11.44 20.52 -5.22
C ALA A 131 11.04 21.99 -5.05
N ARG A 132 10.29 22.52 -6.03
CA ARG A 132 9.76 23.90 -6.02
C ARG A 132 8.23 23.96 -5.91
N GLY A 133 7.56 22.81 -5.99
CA GLY A 133 6.11 22.71 -5.97
C GLY A 133 5.51 23.04 -4.62
N ALA A 134 4.35 23.70 -4.62
CA ALA A 134 3.52 23.84 -3.44
C ALA A 134 2.89 22.51 -3.02
N ILE A 135 2.74 21.59 -3.98
CA ILE A 135 2.31 20.22 -3.75
C ILE A 135 3.45 19.28 -4.11
N LEU A 136 3.79 18.38 -3.20
CA LEU A 136 4.80 17.34 -3.37
C LEU A 136 4.11 15.99 -3.57
N VAL A 137 4.43 15.32 -4.68
CA VAL A 137 3.85 14.03 -5.04
C VAL A 137 4.96 12.99 -5.06
N PHE A 138 5.06 12.17 -4.03
CA PHE A 138 6.02 11.07 -3.97
C PHE A 138 5.42 9.84 -4.64
N VAL A 139 6.15 9.25 -5.57
CA VAL A 139 5.73 8.06 -6.33
C VAL A 139 6.88 7.06 -6.33
N ASP A 140 6.60 5.82 -5.93
CA ASP A 140 7.61 4.75 -5.99
C ASP A 140 7.92 4.38 -7.46
N ALA A 141 9.12 3.89 -7.72
CA ALA A 141 9.65 3.60 -9.06
C ALA A 141 8.92 2.44 -9.79
N ASP A 142 8.04 1.74 -9.11
CA ASP A 142 7.23 0.61 -9.59
C ASP A 142 5.73 0.93 -9.73
N VAL A 143 5.37 2.23 -9.64
CA VAL A 143 4.00 2.72 -9.75
C VAL A 143 3.77 3.38 -11.10
N VAL A 144 2.72 2.96 -11.80
CA VAL A 144 2.28 3.54 -13.06
C VAL A 144 0.97 4.30 -12.84
N LEU A 145 0.94 5.58 -13.20
CA LEU A 145 -0.19 6.48 -13.02
C LEU A 145 -1.04 6.61 -14.30
N SER A 146 -2.36 6.78 -14.14
CA SER A 146 -3.22 7.20 -15.24
C SER A 146 -2.95 8.68 -15.60
N PRO A 147 -3.32 9.14 -16.80
CA PRO A 147 -3.01 10.50 -17.24
C PRO A 147 -3.56 11.64 -16.37
N ASP A 148 -4.62 11.40 -15.60
CA ASP A 148 -5.23 12.41 -14.73
C ASP A 148 -4.98 12.13 -13.23
N ALA A 149 -4.11 11.18 -12.91
CA ALA A 149 -3.94 10.66 -11.55
C ALA A 149 -3.48 11.72 -10.55
N VAL A 150 -2.49 12.53 -10.91
CA VAL A 150 -1.97 13.58 -10.02
C VAL A 150 -3.05 14.63 -9.76
N ALA A 151 -3.73 15.12 -10.80
CA ALA A 151 -4.80 16.09 -10.64
C ALA A 151 -5.96 15.54 -9.80
N ALA A 152 -6.32 14.26 -9.99
CA ALA A 152 -7.37 13.60 -9.22
C ALA A 152 -6.99 13.42 -7.74
N ALA A 153 -5.73 13.11 -7.45
CA ALA A 153 -5.23 13.01 -6.09
C ALA A 153 -5.16 14.37 -5.38
N VAL A 154 -4.76 15.43 -6.09
CA VAL A 154 -4.79 16.81 -5.60
C VAL A 154 -6.22 17.26 -5.31
N ALA A 155 -7.20 16.88 -6.15
CA ALA A 155 -8.61 17.17 -5.90
C ALA A 155 -9.13 16.48 -4.62
N VAL A 156 -8.59 15.30 -4.25
CA VAL A 156 -8.89 14.67 -2.94
C VAL A 156 -8.21 15.41 -1.81
N LEU A 157 -6.95 15.82 -1.98
CA LEU A 157 -6.18 16.56 -0.95
C LEU A 157 -6.87 17.87 -0.59
N ARG A 158 -7.26 18.65 -1.59
CA ARG A 158 -7.84 20.01 -1.46
C ARG A 158 -9.36 20.07 -1.60
N GLY A 159 -10.02 18.93 -1.51
CA GLY A 159 -11.48 18.84 -1.58
C GLY A 159 -12.22 19.53 -0.43
N PRO A 160 -13.55 19.35 -0.33
CA PRO A 160 -14.38 20.03 0.69
C PRO A 160 -13.96 19.74 2.14
N ASP A 161 -13.29 18.63 2.38
CA ASP A 161 -12.74 18.22 3.68
C ASP A 161 -11.22 18.04 3.52
N PRO A 162 -10.43 19.13 3.49
CA PRO A 162 -9.05 19.11 3.02
C PRO A 162 -8.12 18.33 3.95
N LEU A 163 -7.04 17.81 3.38
CA LEU A 163 -6.00 17.06 4.07
C LEU A 163 -4.65 17.73 3.83
N ASP A 164 -3.69 17.52 4.74
CA ASP A 164 -2.29 17.91 4.55
C ASP A 164 -1.50 16.82 3.82
N LEU A 165 -1.93 15.55 3.95
CA LEU A 165 -1.41 14.39 3.23
C LEU A 165 -2.54 13.47 2.83
N VAL A 166 -2.57 13.06 1.57
CA VAL A 166 -3.40 11.94 1.10
C VAL A 166 -2.53 10.86 0.46
N SER A 167 -2.87 9.62 0.75
CA SER A 167 -2.26 8.44 0.14
C SER A 167 -3.30 7.71 -0.70
N PRO A 168 -3.41 7.98 -2.02
CA PRO A 168 -4.21 7.16 -2.91
C PRO A 168 -3.57 5.77 -3.05
N TRP A 169 -4.33 4.73 -2.74
CA TRP A 169 -3.82 3.37 -2.76
C TRP A 169 -3.82 2.77 -4.17
N PRO A 170 -2.65 2.48 -4.78
CA PRO A 170 -2.60 1.89 -6.12
C PRO A 170 -3.18 0.48 -6.15
N ARG A 171 -3.74 0.09 -7.30
CA ARG A 171 -4.07 -1.31 -7.58
C ARG A 171 -2.80 -2.15 -7.54
N GLN A 172 -2.79 -3.19 -6.71
CA GLN A 172 -1.66 -4.10 -6.61
C GLN A 172 -1.74 -5.17 -7.70
N LEU A 173 -0.75 -5.19 -8.60
CA LEU A 173 -0.60 -6.25 -9.59
C LEU A 173 0.14 -7.43 -8.97
N ALA A 174 -0.60 -8.27 -8.27
CA ALA A 174 -0.04 -9.42 -7.56
C ALA A 174 0.36 -10.52 -8.54
N THR A 175 1.63 -10.88 -8.59
CA THR A 175 2.18 -11.94 -9.42
C THR A 175 2.31 -13.26 -8.66
N GLY A 176 2.04 -14.37 -9.33
CA GLY A 176 2.17 -15.72 -8.77
C GLY A 176 1.25 -15.99 -7.57
N PHE A 177 1.32 -17.21 -7.05
CA PHE A 177 0.43 -17.67 -5.98
C PHE A 177 0.67 -16.91 -4.65
N SER A 178 1.92 -16.74 -4.24
CA SER A 178 2.27 -16.03 -3.00
C SER A 178 1.87 -14.55 -3.03
N GLY A 179 2.04 -13.87 -4.17
CA GLY A 179 1.60 -12.49 -4.37
C GLY A 179 0.09 -12.34 -4.16
N ARG A 180 -0.70 -13.21 -4.79
CA ARG A 180 -2.16 -13.24 -4.69
C ARG A 180 -2.67 -13.52 -3.27
N LEU A 181 -1.96 -14.35 -2.50
CA LEU A 181 -2.30 -14.60 -1.10
C LEU A 181 -2.02 -13.41 -0.19
N ILE A 182 -0.87 -12.76 -0.35
CA ILE A 182 -0.32 -11.85 0.67
C ILE A 182 -0.58 -10.37 0.37
N GLN A 183 -0.33 -9.88 -0.86
CA GLN A 183 -0.41 -8.45 -1.14
C GLN A 183 -1.78 -7.84 -0.84
N PRO A 184 -2.92 -8.48 -1.17
CA PRO A 184 -4.22 -7.94 -0.83
C PRO A 184 -4.52 -7.87 0.67
N LEU A 185 -3.77 -8.59 1.54
CA LEU A 185 -3.96 -8.50 3.00
C LEU A 185 -3.65 -7.11 3.56
N LEU A 186 -2.81 -6.34 2.89
CA LEU A 186 -2.43 -5.02 3.36
C LEU A 186 -3.64 -4.07 3.37
N ALA A 187 -4.35 -3.93 2.23
CA ALA A 187 -5.57 -3.13 2.13
C ALA A 187 -6.69 -3.68 3.03
N TRP A 188 -6.90 -4.99 2.97
CA TRP A 188 -7.88 -5.67 3.81
C TRP A 188 -7.64 -5.42 5.31
N SER A 189 -6.41 -5.46 5.79
CA SER A 189 -6.09 -5.25 7.21
C SER A 189 -6.49 -3.86 7.69
N TRP A 190 -6.27 -2.81 6.90
CA TRP A 190 -6.68 -1.45 7.27
C TRP A 190 -8.19 -1.27 7.21
N LEU A 191 -8.81 -1.80 6.15
CA LEU A 191 -10.27 -1.71 6.00
C LEU A 191 -11.02 -2.43 7.13
N THR A 192 -10.46 -3.52 7.65
CA THR A 192 -11.08 -4.30 8.73
C THR A 192 -10.77 -3.80 10.14
N THR A 193 -9.68 -3.02 10.34
CA THR A 193 -9.21 -2.68 11.69
C THR A 193 -9.21 -1.19 12.01
N VAL A 194 -9.00 -0.31 11.02
CA VAL A 194 -8.90 1.13 11.25
C VAL A 194 -10.19 1.83 10.86
N PRO A 195 -10.87 2.56 11.76
CA PRO A 195 -12.07 3.34 11.42
C PRO A 195 -11.68 4.59 10.62
N LEU A 196 -11.54 4.46 9.29
CA LEU A 196 -10.90 5.45 8.41
C LEU A 196 -11.49 6.86 8.56
N ARG A 197 -12.84 7.00 8.63
CA ARG A 197 -13.48 8.30 8.81
C ARG A 197 -13.16 8.96 10.15
N VAL A 198 -13.12 8.17 11.23
CA VAL A 198 -12.71 8.65 12.55
C VAL A 198 -11.21 8.95 12.56
N ALA A 199 -10.44 8.09 11.92
CA ALA A 199 -9.00 8.22 11.79
C ALA A 199 -8.61 9.55 11.12
N GLU A 200 -9.23 9.95 10.02
CA GLU A 200 -8.94 11.22 9.33
C GLU A 200 -9.18 12.46 10.21
N ARG A 201 -10.14 12.39 11.14
CA ARG A 201 -10.52 13.49 12.04
C ARG A 201 -9.83 13.43 13.39
N SER A 202 -9.12 12.34 13.66
CA SER A 202 -8.44 12.13 14.94
C SER A 202 -7.05 12.75 14.92
N ALA A 203 -6.71 13.54 15.93
CA ALA A 203 -5.35 13.97 16.17
C ALA A 203 -4.40 12.86 16.66
N ARG A 204 -4.92 11.64 16.91
CA ARG A 204 -4.11 10.53 17.45
C ARG A 204 -3.17 9.97 16.37
N PRO A 205 -1.84 10.04 16.56
CA PRO A 205 -0.87 9.47 15.61
C PRO A 205 -1.04 7.96 15.38
N SER A 206 -1.53 7.23 16.38
CA SER A 206 -1.74 5.77 16.28
C SER A 206 -2.81 5.36 15.27
N MET A 207 -3.69 6.28 14.85
CA MET A 207 -4.68 6.05 13.81
C MET A 207 -4.21 6.45 12.41
N ALA A 208 -2.95 6.90 12.26
CA ALA A 208 -2.41 7.24 10.96
C ALA A 208 -2.25 5.99 10.08
N VAL A 209 -2.72 6.12 8.84
CA VAL A 209 -2.57 5.13 7.78
C VAL A 209 -2.00 5.84 6.56
N ALA A 210 -1.00 5.26 5.93
CA ALA A 210 -0.43 5.73 4.68
C ALA A 210 0.18 4.55 3.90
N ASN A 211 0.27 4.68 2.58
CA ASN A 211 1.01 3.79 1.70
C ASN A 211 1.98 4.63 0.88
N GLY A 212 3.27 4.41 1.09
CA GLY A 212 4.36 5.18 0.50
C GLY A 212 4.50 5.08 -1.03
N GLN A 213 3.69 4.24 -1.68
CA GLN A 213 3.74 4.05 -3.13
C GLN A 213 3.25 5.28 -3.91
N PHE A 214 2.26 5.99 -3.36
CA PHE A 214 1.73 7.22 -3.94
C PHE A 214 1.24 8.13 -2.80
N LEU A 215 2.00 9.19 -2.53
CA LEU A 215 1.70 10.18 -1.49
C LEU A 215 1.59 11.56 -2.12
N VAL A 216 0.56 12.31 -1.75
CA VAL A 216 0.37 13.71 -2.15
C VAL A 216 0.31 14.57 -0.88
N ILE A 217 1.20 15.55 -0.76
CA ILE A 217 1.47 16.27 0.48
C ILE A 217 1.54 17.77 0.17
N GLU A 218 0.93 18.62 1.00
CA GLU A 218 1.19 20.07 0.98
C GLU A 218 2.62 20.32 1.44
N ALA A 219 3.40 21.08 0.66
CA ALA A 219 4.82 21.34 0.96
C ALA A 219 5.00 21.96 2.34
N ASP A 220 4.12 22.92 2.72
CA ASP A 220 4.13 23.54 4.03
C ASP A 220 3.86 22.57 5.17
N ALA A 221 2.97 21.58 4.95
CA ALA A 221 2.68 20.56 5.94
C ALA A 221 3.89 19.66 6.20
N LEU A 222 4.61 19.29 5.14
CA LEU A 222 5.86 18.53 5.25
C LEU A 222 6.94 19.36 5.98
N ALA A 223 7.08 20.65 5.62
CA ALA A 223 8.06 21.55 6.24
C ALA A 223 7.79 21.75 7.75
N ARG A 224 6.53 21.93 8.15
CA ARG A 224 6.11 22.09 9.56
C ARG A 224 6.57 20.95 10.47
N VAL A 225 6.74 19.76 9.96
CA VAL A 225 7.12 18.57 10.75
C VAL A 225 8.59 18.18 10.62
N GLY A 226 9.40 19.04 10.01
CA GLY A 226 10.83 18.80 9.81
C GLY A 226 11.16 17.90 8.61
N GLY A 227 10.23 17.76 7.66
CA GLY A 227 10.44 17.01 6.44
C GLY A 227 10.65 15.50 6.66
N TRP A 228 11.17 14.84 5.65
CA TRP A 228 11.54 13.43 5.70
C TRP A 228 12.69 13.13 6.66
N GLN A 229 13.51 14.12 7.01
CA GLN A 229 14.57 13.95 8.01
C GLN A 229 14.00 13.54 9.37
N SER A 230 12.79 14.01 9.72
CA SER A 230 12.11 13.67 10.98
C SER A 230 11.76 12.19 11.13
N VAL A 231 11.82 11.42 10.04
CA VAL A 231 11.52 9.98 9.98
C VAL A 231 12.67 9.17 9.34
N SER A 232 13.87 9.71 9.28
CA SER A 232 15.01 9.15 8.56
C SER A 232 15.41 7.73 8.98
N GLY A 233 15.16 7.33 10.23
CA GLY A 233 15.44 5.98 10.76
C GLY A 233 14.25 5.01 10.73
N GLU A 234 13.10 5.43 10.18
CA GLU A 234 11.88 4.62 10.22
C GLU A 234 11.77 3.68 9.01
N VAL A 235 11.52 2.40 9.27
CA VAL A 235 11.32 1.39 8.20
C VAL A 235 9.97 1.54 7.52
N LEU A 236 8.95 1.99 8.27
CA LEU A 236 7.62 2.35 7.77
C LEU A 236 7.53 3.87 7.72
N ASP A 237 8.33 4.45 6.84
CA ASP A 237 8.56 5.88 6.70
C ASP A 237 7.29 6.66 6.34
N ASP A 238 6.42 6.09 5.53
CA ASP A 238 5.13 6.63 5.12
C ASP A 238 4.16 6.79 6.30
N ILE A 239 3.98 5.74 7.09
CA ILE A 239 3.14 5.76 8.30
C ILE A 239 3.76 6.69 9.36
N ALA A 240 5.09 6.65 9.51
CA ALA A 240 5.80 7.51 10.45
C ALA A 240 5.63 8.99 10.07
N LEU A 241 5.74 9.35 8.79
CA LEU A 241 5.49 10.70 8.30
C LEU A 241 4.05 11.14 8.53
N ALA A 242 3.07 10.28 8.22
CA ALA A 242 1.66 10.58 8.48
C ALA A 242 1.41 10.81 9.98
N ARG A 243 2.06 10.04 10.87
CA ARG A 243 2.01 10.25 12.32
C ARG A 243 2.61 11.60 12.75
N LYS A 244 3.74 12.00 12.16
CA LYS A 244 4.37 13.31 12.42
C LYS A 244 3.48 14.45 12.00
N ILE A 245 2.87 14.39 10.80
CA ILE A 245 1.94 15.40 10.31
C ILE A 245 0.75 15.54 11.28
N ARG A 246 0.16 14.44 11.75
CA ARG A 246 -0.92 14.49 12.73
C ARG A 246 -0.50 15.05 14.08
N ALA A 247 0.68 14.66 14.57
CA ALA A 247 1.23 15.18 15.82
C ALA A 247 1.46 16.71 15.73
N GLY A 248 1.78 17.23 14.54
CA GLY A 248 1.86 18.66 14.25
C GLY A 248 0.51 19.35 13.98
N GLY A 249 -0.62 18.68 14.26
CA GLY A 249 -1.97 19.24 14.08
C GLY A 249 -2.53 19.11 12.65
N GLY A 250 -1.81 18.47 11.73
CA GLY A 250 -2.25 18.23 10.36
C GLY A 250 -3.21 17.05 10.22
N ARG A 251 -3.85 16.97 9.06
CA ARG A 251 -4.83 15.92 8.71
C ARG A 251 -4.27 15.01 7.63
N THR A 252 -4.38 13.70 7.85
CA THR A 252 -3.92 12.69 6.87
C THR A 252 -5.04 11.71 6.56
N GLY A 253 -5.12 11.27 5.31
CA GLY A 253 -6.12 10.29 4.89
C GLY A 253 -5.59 9.36 3.79
N VAL A 254 -6.36 8.32 3.52
CA VAL A 254 -6.16 7.41 2.39
C VAL A 254 -7.30 7.55 1.41
N ALA A 255 -7.05 7.18 0.15
CA ALA A 255 -8.07 7.16 -0.89
C ALA A 255 -7.95 5.88 -1.73
N ASP A 256 -9.03 5.49 -2.38
CA ASP A 256 -8.98 4.44 -3.40
C ASP A 256 -8.29 4.96 -4.67
N GLY A 257 -7.01 4.64 -4.81
CA GLY A 257 -6.22 4.97 -5.98
C GLY A 257 -6.25 3.91 -7.09
N SER A 258 -7.02 2.84 -6.94
CA SER A 258 -6.99 1.68 -7.83
C SER A 258 -7.41 1.99 -9.28
N ALA A 259 -8.22 3.03 -9.49
CA ALA A 259 -8.61 3.51 -10.81
C ALA A 259 -7.58 4.44 -11.46
N ILE A 260 -6.67 5.03 -10.69
CA ILE A 260 -5.72 6.04 -11.16
C ILE A 260 -4.25 5.63 -11.06
N ALA A 261 -3.95 4.52 -10.38
CA ALA A 261 -2.59 4.04 -10.21
C ALA A 261 -2.54 2.51 -10.12
N THR A 262 -1.49 1.92 -10.68
CA THR A 262 -1.16 0.49 -10.53
C THR A 262 0.26 0.34 -9.99
N CYS A 263 0.50 -0.69 -9.18
CA CYS A 263 1.82 -1.00 -8.64
C CYS A 263 2.15 -2.48 -8.82
N ARG A 264 3.32 -2.79 -9.38
CA ARG A 264 3.91 -4.12 -9.40
C ARG A 264 5.09 -4.16 -8.44
N MET A 265 4.79 -4.32 -7.16
CA MET A 265 5.78 -4.26 -6.09
C MET A 265 6.79 -5.41 -6.15
N TYR A 266 6.35 -6.62 -6.52
CA TYR A 266 7.19 -7.83 -6.54
C TYR A 266 6.96 -8.64 -7.81
N ASP A 267 8.04 -9.08 -8.46
CA ASP A 267 7.96 -9.91 -9.66
C ASP A 267 7.86 -11.40 -9.33
N ASN A 268 8.28 -11.80 -8.14
CA ASN A 268 8.28 -13.21 -7.72
C ASN A 268 8.13 -13.37 -6.19
N GLY A 269 7.89 -14.63 -5.76
CA GLY A 269 7.68 -14.93 -4.34
C GLY A 269 8.92 -14.76 -3.45
N ARG A 270 10.14 -14.76 -4.02
CA ARG A 270 11.38 -14.49 -3.27
C ARG A 270 11.45 -13.01 -2.90
N GLU A 271 11.27 -12.12 -3.85
CA GLU A 271 11.23 -10.68 -3.63
C GLU A 271 10.13 -10.28 -2.64
N LEU A 272 8.93 -10.88 -2.79
CA LEU A 272 7.84 -10.67 -1.84
C LEU A 272 8.25 -11.06 -0.42
N ARG A 273 8.82 -12.23 -0.24
CA ARG A 273 9.28 -12.69 1.08
C ARG A 273 10.33 -11.74 1.67
N ASP A 274 11.31 -11.32 0.87
CA ASP A 274 12.38 -10.45 1.33
C ASP A 274 11.87 -9.03 1.63
N GLY A 275 10.92 -8.52 0.83
CA GLY A 275 10.24 -7.25 1.07
C GLY A 275 9.39 -7.23 2.35
N TYR A 276 8.57 -8.26 2.58
CA TYR A 276 7.80 -8.37 3.83
C TYR A 276 8.70 -8.62 5.04
N ARG A 277 9.73 -9.45 4.87
CA ARG A 277 10.68 -9.75 5.94
C ARG A 277 11.39 -8.51 6.46
N LYS A 278 11.70 -7.52 5.59
CA LYS A 278 12.37 -6.28 6.00
C LYS A 278 11.52 -5.40 6.91
N SER A 279 10.18 -5.43 6.79
CA SER A 279 9.30 -4.41 7.36
C SER A 279 8.26 -4.92 8.38
N LEU A 280 7.86 -6.21 8.33
CA LEU A 280 6.79 -6.70 9.20
C LEU A 280 7.12 -6.60 10.70
N TRP A 281 8.38 -6.72 11.11
CA TRP A 281 8.76 -6.55 12.51
C TRP A 281 8.45 -5.13 13.02
N ALA A 282 8.58 -4.11 12.15
CA ALA A 282 8.32 -2.72 12.50
C ALA A 282 6.82 -2.41 12.62
N ALA A 283 5.96 -3.19 11.93
CA ALA A 283 4.52 -2.94 11.90
C ALA A 283 3.84 -3.10 13.27
N PHE A 284 4.37 -3.93 14.16
CA PHE A 284 3.73 -4.29 15.43
C PHE A 284 4.50 -3.82 16.68
N GLY A 285 5.50 -2.98 16.51
CA GLY A 285 6.21 -2.22 17.56
C GLY A 285 7.09 -3.03 18.49
N SER A 286 6.69 -4.25 18.91
CA SER A 286 7.45 -5.10 19.83
C SER A 286 7.22 -6.59 19.55
N PRO A 287 8.13 -7.49 19.99
CA PRO A 287 7.92 -8.95 19.87
C PRO A 287 6.62 -9.40 20.55
N LEU A 288 6.32 -8.85 21.71
CA LEU A 288 5.09 -9.18 22.44
C LEU A 288 3.84 -8.70 21.69
N GLY A 289 3.88 -7.49 21.12
CA GLY A 289 2.84 -6.96 20.24
C GLY A 289 2.62 -7.84 19.02
N ALA A 290 3.71 -8.29 18.37
CA ALA A 290 3.65 -9.21 17.25
C ALA A 290 3.01 -10.56 17.61
N VAL A 291 3.36 -11.13 18.77
CA VAL A 291 2.76 -12.38 19.28
C VAL A 291 1.26 -12.18 19.57
N ALA A 292 0.88 -11.07 20.21
CA ALA A 292 -0.52 -10.77 20.51
C ALA A 292 -1.36 -10.64 19.21
N VAL A 293 -0.85 -9.92 18.21
CA VAL A 293 -1.52 -9.79 16.90
C VAL A 293 -1.57 -11.14 16.19
N ALA A 294 -0.50 -11.94 16.21
CA ALA A 294 -0.48 -13.27 15.62
C ALA A 294 -1.54 -14.19 16.25
N ALA A 295 -1.65 -14.18 17.59
CA ALA A 295 -2.66 -14.94 18.30
C ALA A 295 -4.08 -14.48 17.95
N ALA A 296 -4.31 -13.16 17.88
CA ALA A 296 -5.59 -12.59 17.47
C ALA A 296 -5.98 -13.02 16.05
N LEU A 297 -5.07 -12.89 15.08
CA LEU A 297 -5.30 -13.31 13.70
C LEU A 297 -5.59 -14.82 13.60
N ALA A 298 -4.88 -15.65 14.36
CA ALA A 298 -5.13 -17.09 14.40
C ALA A 298 -6.53 -17.42 14.96
N VAL A 299 -6.93 -16.76 16.05
CA VAL A 299 -8.25 -16.95 16.67
C VAL A 299 -9.38 -16.48 15.75
N VAL A 300 -9.19 -15.35 15.04
CA VAL A 300 -10.25 -14.75 14.22
C VAL A 300 -10.36 -15.40 12.84
N TYR A 301 -9.24 -15.75 12.20
CA TYR A 301 -9.23 -16.13 10.78
C TYR A 301 -8.74 -17.55 10.49
N VAL A 302 -8.15 -18.26 11.47
CA VAL A 302 -7.70 -19.65 11.31
C VAL A 302 -8.58 -20.62 12.11
N LEU A 303 -8.90 -20.29 13.36
CA LEU A 303 -9.68 -21.18 14.21
C LEU A 303 -11.13 -21.43 13.73
N PRO A 304 -11.90 -20.41 13.26
CA PRO A 304 -13.26 -20.63 12.75
C PRO A 304 -13.32 -21.56 11.54
N PRO A 305 -12.52 -21.42 10.47
CA PRO A 305 -12.54 -22.36 9.35
C PRO A 305 -12.15 -23.79 9.79
N VAL A 306 -11.16 -23.95 10.69
CA VAL A 306 -10.81 -25.27 11.23
C VAL A 306 -12.00 -25.87 11.99
N ALA A 307 -12.69 -25.10 12.82
CA ALA A 307 -13.90 -25.57 13.51
C ALA A 307 -15.04 -25.90 12.52
N ALA A 308 -15.16 -25.20 11.42
CA ALA A 308 -16.13 -25.47 10.37
C ALA A 308 -15.94 -26.86 9.75
N THR A 309 -14.70 -27.32 9.52
CA THR A 309 -14.40 -28.64 9.00
C THR A 309 -14.82 -29.77 9.95
N THR A 310 -14.96 -29.48 11.25
CA THR A 310 -15.47 -30.41 12.27
C THR A 310 -16.97 -30.26 12.54
N GLY A 311 -17.71 -29.54 11.67
CA GLY A 311 -19.17 -29.38 11.73
C GLY A 311 -19.67 -28.19 12.58
N SER A 312 -18.79 -27.26 13.00
CA SER A 312 -19.22 -26.08 13.75
C SER A 312 -19.91 -25.06 12.82
N ARG A 313 -21.24 -24.86 12.99
CA ARG A 313 -21.98 -23.82 12.26
C ARG A 313 -21.47 -22.41 12.59
N ILE A 314 -21.08 -22.17 13.83
CA ILE A 314 -20.52 -20.87 14.28
C ILE A 314 -19.20 -20.62 13.54
N GLY A 315 -18.32 -21.63 13.47
CA GLY A 315 -17.08 -21.53 12.72
C GLY A 315 -17.29 -21.28 11.22
N ALA A 316 -18.30 -21.93 10.64
CA ALA A 316 -18.67 -21.69 9.23
C ALA A 316 -19.11 -20.23 8.99
N VAL A 317 -19.93 -19.65 9.87
CA VAL A 317 -20.34 -18.24 9.78
C VAL A 317 -19.12 -17.29 9.85
N GLY A 318 -18.21 -17.50 10.81
CA GLY A 318 -16.99 -16.68 10.92
C GLY A 318 -16.08 -16.78 9.69
N TYR A 319 -15.92 -18.00 9.16
CA TYR A 319 -15.15 -18.21 7.93
C TYR A 319 -15.79 -17.52 6.71
N LEU A 320 -17.11 -17.67 6.52
CA LEU A 320 -17.82 -17.02 5.42
C LEU A 320 -17.76 -15.49 5.52
N ALA A 321 -17.84 -14.94 6.72
CA ALA A 321 -17.65 -13.50 6.95
C ALA A 321 -16.25 -13.05 6.52
N ALA A 322 -15.22 -13.77 6.92
CA ALA A 322 -13.83 -13.47 6.53
C ALA A 322 -13.62 -13.55 5.00
N VAL A 323 -14.21 -14.56 4.34
CA VAL A 323 -14.19 -14.70 2.87
C VAL A 323 -14.90 -13.53 2.21
N LEU A 324 -16.08 -13.13 2.74
CA LEU A 324 -16.81 -11.98 2.22
C LEU A 324 -16.01 -10.69 2.34
N GLY A 325 -15.39 -10.41 3.50
CA GLY A 325 -14.50 -9.26 3.67
C GLY A 325 -13.36 -9.27 2.65
N ARG A 326 -12.74 -10.41 2.43
CA ARG A 326 -11.68 -10.55 1.43
C ARG A 326 -12.15 -10.27 0.00
N ILE A 327 -13.38 -10.68 -0.36
CA ILE A 327 -14.00 -10.38 -1.66
C ILE A 327 -14.30 -8.88 -1.78
N LEU A 328 -14.81 -8.27 -0.72
CA LEU A 328 -15.16 -6.84 -0.70
C LEU A 328 -13.91 -5.97 -0.92
N SER A 329 -12.84 -6.19 -0.15
CA SER A 329 -11.57 -5.47 -0.34
C SER A 329 -10.98 -5.69 -1.73
N ALA A 330 -11.01 -6.93 -2.25
CA ALA A 330 -10.51 -7.25 -3.58
C ALA A 330 -11.29 -6.53 -4.70
N ARG A 331 -12.61 -6.45 -4.59
CA ARG A 331 -13.46 -5.77 -5.58
C ARG A 331 -13.35 -4.27 -5.52
N TRP A 332 -13.16 -3.71 -4.36
CA TRP A 332 -13.14 -2.26 -4.19
C TRP A 332 -11.76 -1.65 -4.45
N CYS A 333 -10.70 -2.25 -3.93
CA CYS A 333 -9.32 -1.80 -4.17
C CYS A 333 -8.74 -2.30 -5.51
N GLY A 334 -9.59 -2.77 -6.41
CA GLY A 334 -9.25 -3.02 -7.81
C GLY A 334 -8.35 -4.23 -8.09
N THR A 335 -8.39 -5.27 -7.26
CA THR A 335 -7.86 -6.57 -7.70
C THR A 335 -8.77 -7.24 -8.75
N THR A 336 -9.98 -6.71 -8.94
CA THR A 336 -10.92 -7.03 -10.02
C THR A 336 -11.06 -5.82 -10.95
N GLU A 337 -10.84 -6.01 -12.23
CA GLU A 337 -10.94 -4.97 -13.25
C GLU A 337 -12.33 -4.32 -13.25
N ARG A 338 -12.45 -3.10 -12.73
CA ARG A 338 -13.54 -2.18 -13.04
C ARG A 338 -13.03 -1.20 -14.09
N GLY A 339 -13.25 -1.52 -15.35
CA GLY A 339 -13.51 -0.62 -16.47
C GLY A 339 -12.62 0.62 -16.67
N ALA A 340 -11.31 0.53 -16.44
CA ALA A 340 -10.36 1.44 -17.05
C ALA A 340 -9.05 0.68 -17.27
N THR A 341 -8.92 0.08 -18.41
CA THR A 341 -7.64 -0.36 -18.95
C THR A 341 -6.74 0.87 -19.04
N ILE A 342 -5.72 0.94 -18.20
CA ILE A 342 -4.54 1.73 -18.53
C ILE A 342 -3.93 0.97 -19.70
N ASP A 343 -4.22 1.43 -20.93
CA ASP A 343 -3.70 0.88 -22.19
C ASP A 343 -2.16 0.95 -22.17
N VAL A 344 -1.52 -0.15 -21.80
CA VAL A 344 -0.06 -0.28 -21.90
C VAL A 344 0.35 -0.81 -23.28
N GLU A 345 -0.58 -1.46 -24.02
CA GLU A 345 -0.32 -1.88 -25.41
C GLU A 345 -1.64 -1.89 -26.20
N ARG A 346 -1.73 -1.06 -27.25
CA ARG A 346 -2.79 -1.11 -28.25
C ARG A 346 -2.71 -2.42 -29.02
N GLY A 347 -3.68 -3.31 -28.86
CA GLY A 347 -3.81 -4.45 -29.77
C GLY A 347 -4.70 -5.62 -29.34
N ALA A 348 -5.37 -5.61 -28.21
CA ALA A 348 -6.24 -6.71 -27.80
C ALA A 348 -7.72 -6.42 -28.08
N THR A 349 -8.36 -7.30 -28.85
CA THR A 349 -9.78 -7.26 -29.23
C THR A 349 -10.72 -7.46 -28.04
N ILE A 350 -11.91 -6.85 -28.11
CA ILE A 350 -12.98 -6.82 -27.07
C ILE A 350 -13.36 -8.21 -26.49
N GLU A 351 -13.17 -9.30 -27.22
CA GLU A 351 -13.42 -10.68 -26.76
C GLU A 351 -12.36 -11.19 -25.77
N SER A 352 -11.11 -10.74 -25.89
CA SER A 352 -10.02 -11.03 -24.98
C SER A 352 -10.26 -10.38 -23.60
N GLU A 353 -10.86 -9.19 -23.54
CA GLU A 353 -11.14 -8.44 -22.31
C GLU A 353 -12.22 -9.11 -21.45
N ARG A 354 -13.33 -9.59 -22.04
CA ARG A 354 -14.36 -10.34 -21.30
C ARG A 354 -13.84 -11.64 -20.70
N GLY A 355 -13.01 -12.36 -21.43
CA GLY A 355 -12.37 -13.59 -20.94
C GLY A 355 -11.33 -13.34 -19.83
N ALA A 356 -10.63 -12.21 -19.84
CA ALA A 356 -9.70 -11.79 -18.80
C ALA A 356 -10.44 -11.36 -17.53
N VAL A 357 -11.52 -10.56 -17.66
CA VAL A 357 -12.39 -10.13 -16.55
C VAL A 357 -13.00 -11.32 -15.82
N ILE A 358 -13.59 -12.29 -16.53
CA ILE A 358 -14.21 -13.49 -15.91
C ILE A 358 -13.15 -14.35 -15.21
N ARG A 359 -11.93 -14.48 -15.77
CA ARG A 359 -10.82 -15.20 -15.14
C ARG A 359 -10.30 -14.48 -13.90
N SER A 360 -10.26 -13.16 -13.92
CA SER A 360 -9.87 -12.32 -12.80
C SER A 360 -10.86 -12.45 -11.63
N GLU A 361 -12.17 -12.41 -11.87
CA GLU A 361 -13.19 -12.57 -10.82
C GLU A 361 -13.19 -13.97 -10.19
N ARG A 362 -13.06 -15.02 -11.00
CA ARG A 362 -12.92 -16.40 -10.49
C ARG A 362 -11.64 -16.57 -9.66
N GLY A 363 -10.53 -16.00 -10.12
CA GLY A 363 -9.25 -16.00 -9.39
C GLY A 363 -9.39 -15.31 -8.04
N ALA A 364 -9.99 -14.13 -7.98
CA ALA A 364 -10.21 -13.38 -6.73
C ALA A 364 -11.11 -14.14 -5.75
N MET A 365 -12.10 -14.89 -6.24
CA MET A 365 -12.96 -15.71 -5.38
C MET A 365 -12.21 -16.91 -4.79
N ILE A 366 -11.38 -17.59 -5.58
CA ILE A 366 -10.50 -18.67 -5.11
C ILE A 366 -9.52 -18.15 -4.05
N ASP A 367 -8.91 -16.98 -4.29
CA ASP A 367 -7.98 -16.35 -3.35
C ASP A 367 -8.68 -15.95 -2.04
N ALA A 368 -9.95 -15.54 -2.11
CA ALA A 368 -10.74 -15.20 -0.93
C ALA A 368 -11.07 -16.45 -0.09
N VAL A 369 -11.42 -17.56 -0.71
CA VAL A 369 -11.62 -18.85 -0.02
C VAL A 369 -10.32 -19.31 0.66
N ALA A 370 -9.16 -19.03 0.06
CA ALA A 370 -7.84 -19.32 0.64
C ALA A 370 -7.41 -18.33 1.75
N HIS A 371 -8.30 -17.44 2.23
CA HIS A 371 -7.96 -16.43 3.25
C HIS A 371 -7.28 -17.00 4.52
N PRO A 372 -7.68 -18.15 5.09
CA PRO A 372 -6.94 -18.75 6.22
C PRO A 372 -5.49 -19.08 5.89
N LEU A 373 -5.24 -19.57 4.67
CA LEU A 373 -3.88 -19.83 4.19
C LEU A 373 -3.09 -18.51 4.02
N SER A 374 -3.73 -17.45 3.53
CA SER A 374 -3.13 -16.11 3.46
C SER A 374 -2.68 -15.63 4.83
N VAL A 375 -3.52 -15.78 5.86
CA VAL A 375 -3.19 -15.41 7.23
C VAL A 375 -2.04 -16.27 7.78
N LEU A 376 -2.07 -17.59 7.60
CA LEU A 376 -0.97 -18.48 8.02
C LEU A 376 0.36 -18.12 7.35
N THR A 377 0.33 -17.80 6.06
CA THR A 377 1.53 -17.36 5.32
C THR A 377 2.06 -16.03 5.88
N LEU A 378 1.17 -15.08 6.17
CA LEU A 378 1.54 -13.81 6.82
C LEU A 378 2.19 -14.03 8.20
N LEU A 379 1.65 -14.94 9.02
CA LEU A 379 2.22 -15.30 10.31
C LEU A 379 3.63 -15.91 10.17
N GLY A 380 3.84 -16.74 9.16
CA GLY A 380 5.17 -17.27 8.82
C GLY A 380 6.15 -16.17 8.41
N LEU A 381 5.71 -15.20 7.60
CA LEU A 381 6.52 -14.03 7.22
C LEU A 381 6.84 -13.16 8.43
N LEU A 382 5.89 -12.92 9.32
CA LEU A 382 6.07 -12.15 10.56
C LEU A 382 7.12 -12.82 11.46
N THR A 383 7.03 -14.13 11.65
CA THR A 383 8.01 -14.90 12.43
C THR A 383 9.41 -14.79 11.80
N SER A 384 9.50 -14.94 10.47
CA SER A 384 10.77 -14.80 9.73
C SER A 384 11.35 -13.39 9.83
N SER A 385 10.50 -12.36 9.82
CA SER A 385 10.88 -10.95 9.96
C SER A 385 11.50 -10.68 11.34
N TRP A 386 10.84 -11.11 12.42
CA TRP A 386 11.37 -10.99 13.78
C TRP A 386 12.64 -11.80 13.99
N ALA A 387 12.70 -13.03 13.48
CA ALA A 387 13.92 -13.84 13.53
C ALA A 387 15.09 -13.15 12.81
N GLY A 388 14.83 -12.51 11.68
CA GLY A 388 15.83 -11.71 10.96
C GLY A 388 16.28 -10.49 11.75
N ARG A 389 15.37 -9.77 12.39
CA ARG A 389 15.67 -8.60 13.23
C ARG A 389 16.55 -8.97 14.43
N LEU A 390 16.17 -10.02 15.15
CA LEU A 390 16.91 -10.48 16.34
C LEU A 390 18.33 -10.98 16.01
N ARG A 391 18.53 -11.50 14.80
CA ARG A 391 19.85 -11.96 14.31
C ARG A 391 20.67 -10.87 13.63
N GLY A 392 20.16 -9.65 13.48
CA GLY A 392 20.83 -8.58 12.74
C GLY A 392 21.06 -8.90 11.25
N SER A 393 20.23 -9.76 10.64
CA SER A 393 20.42 -10.26 9.28
C SER A 393 19.49 -9.62 8.24
N LEU A 394 18.79 -8.55 8.62
CA LEU A 394 17.90 -7.86 7.70
C LEU A 394 18.70 -6.94 6.77
N GLN A 395 18.44 -7.07 5.48
CA GLN A 395 19.03 -6.23 4.45
C GLN A 395 17.97 -5.84 3.41
N TRP A 396 18.16 -4.69 2.78
CA TRP A 396 17.35 -4.25 1.65
C TRP A 396 18.22 -3.54 0.61
N LYS A 397 18.16 -4.01 -0.65
CA LYS A 397 18.97 -3.46 -1.77
C LYS A 397 20.41 -3.21 -1.38
N GLY A 398 21.05 -4.23 -0.77
CA GLY A 398 22.47 -4.23 -0.36
C GLY A 398 22.80 -3.41 0.89
N ARG A 399 21.81 -2.78 1.57
CA ARG A 399 22.02 -2.04 2.84
C ARG A 399 21.44 -2.80 4.03
N ALA A 400 22.14 -2.80 5.16
CA ALA A 400 21.63 -3.32 6.44
C ALA A 400 20.48 -2.43 6.98
N LEU A 401 19.53 -3.05 7.71
CA LEU A 401 18.35 -2.40 8.29
C LEU A 401 18.41 -2.43 9.81
#